data_5b3633c2562406bdcfb03c24368d1ffb
#
_entry.id   5b3633c2562406bdcfb03c24368d1ffb
#
_cell.length_a   1.000
_cell.length_b   1.000
_cell.length_c   1.000
_cell.angle_alpha   90.00
_cell.angle_beta   90.00
_cell.angle_gamma   90.00
#
_symmetry.space_group_name_H-M   'P 1'
#
loop_
_entity.id
_entity.type
_entity.pdbx_description
1 polymer ?
#
loop_
_entity_poly.entity_id
_entity_poly.type
_entity_poly.pdbx_seq_one_letter_code
_entity_poly.pdbx_strand_id
1 'polypeptide(L)'
;MLLHSSAASSCPLKTSYAHTAGLEAPPPPPTPQWSADHRGFIADVLREVGRSPGRIVDLRDFREAPAGEQEAACAQALADGADIVIGGRLPADQQGHRAGRPDLLVHTPSGYLPGVIRAYRMFDTRAEATTTVSRLSRLGTPEPLPQTRLRWRYRWHLALRLAHYHRMLQAIGHAAEGARGLLIGNDPLEELGQVAIWVELTEASLPRAGGQPGAGEGAGTSALERYDFEFAARVRLAEQALAGDPAPLPVRSRECERCAWWPVCSARLDADDLSLRLSKPPLDTFEITVLREAGVVTVADLAAADLDALLPGYLARATHRLGAEDRLRLAQRRATLVHSGIRLERLESGPIELPAAPLEIDFDLETSADERIYLWGFWITDTATGQAAYHHVSDFRRLDSDTELALAINALTWLRERVGTQDALVFHYSGYERDQLERLARAHRHPVLEWGVEFARDHFVDLFPVVRRHFFGTDGLGLKVVASAGAGFAWRDADPGGLNSMRWFDDAVDGASADLRDGARIRVLEYNEDDVRATCQVRSWLRSLP
;
A
#
# COMPACT_ATOMS: atom_id res chain seq x y z
N MET A 1 -5.52 13.62 -29.59
CA MET A 1 -5.11 12.65 -28.52
C MET A 1 -5.78 13.05 -27.22
N LEU A 2 -6.34 12.11 -26.46
CA LEU A 2 -6.98 12.34 -25.17
C LEU A 2 -6.44 11.35 -24.13
N LEU A 3 -6.07 11.85 -22.95
CA LEU A 3 -5.55 11.04 -21.85
C LEU A 3 -6.56 11.01 -20.68
N HIS A 4 -6.62 9.88 -19.98
CA HIS A 4 -7.52 9.66 -18.85
C HIS A 4 -6.90 10.10 -17.52
N SER A 5 -7.74 10.22 -16.49
CA SER A 5 -7.38 10.68 -15.14
C SER A 5 -6.27 9.87 -14.45
N SER A 6 -6.01 8.64 -14.88
CA SER A 6 -4.91 7.82 -14.35
C SER A 6 -3.55 8.16 -14.97
N ALA A 7 -3.48 8.87 -16.08
CA ALA A 7 -2.23 9.13 -16.78
C ALA A 7 -1.18 9.82 -15.90
N ALA A 8 -1.55 10.88 -15.18
CA ALA A 8 -0.64 11.63 -14.31
C ALA A 8 -0.10 10.83 -13.11
N SER A 9 -0.77 9.75 -12.70
CA SER A 9 -0.40 8.96 -11.52
C SER A 9 0.12 7.57 -11.83
N SER A 10 0.05 7.12 -13.09
CA SER A 10 0.55 5.82 -13.54
C SER A 10 1.94 5.94 -14.18
N CYS A 11 2.59 4.78 -14.38
CA CYS A 11 3.87 4.70 -15.07
C CYS A 11 3.84 5.43 -16.43
N PRO A 12 4.82 6.33 -16.70
CA PRO A 12 4.89 7.08 -17.96
C PRO A 12 4.91 6.21 -19.22
N LEU A 13 5.56 5.05 -19.14
CA LEU A 13 5.66 4.13 -20.29
C LEU A 13 4.31 3.56 -20.72
N LYS A 14 3.32 3.47 -19.85
CA LYS A 14 1.96 3.09 -20.25
C LYS A 14 1.38 4.07 -21.26
N THR A 15 1.62 5.36 -21.06
CA THR A 15 1.21 6.39 -22.02
C THR A 15 2.00 6.30 -23.32
N SER A 16 3.32 6.15 -23.25
CA SER A 16 4.16 6.00 -24.44
C SER A 16 3.73 4.78 -25.27
N TYR A 17 3.64 3.60 -24.65
CA TYR A 17 3.27 2.36 -25.35
C TYR A 17 1.85 2.39 -25.92
N ALA A 18 0.89 2.99 -25.23
CA ALA A 18 -0.48 3.12 -25.73
C ALA A 18 -0.60 3.99 -27.00
N HIS A 19 0.43 4.81 -27.30
CA HIS A 19 0.47 5.68 -28.47
C HIS A 19 1.57 5.30 -29.47
N THR A 20 2.33 4.23 -29.21
CA THR A 20 3.33 3.71 -30.15
C THR A 20 2.63 2.89 -31.24
N ALA A 21 2.83 3.28 -32.49
CA ALA A 21 2.24 2.59 -33.62
C ALA A 21 2.69 1.12 -33.73
N GLY A 22 1.75 0.21 -33.96
CA GLY A 22 2.02 -1.23 -34.11
C GLY A 22 2.34 -1.97 -32.82
N LEU A 23 2.27 -1.32 -31.66
CA LEU A 23 2.46 -1.98 -30.38
C LEU A 23 1.09 -2.28 -29.75
N GLU A 24 0.73 -3.57 -29.69
CA GLU A 24 -0.50 -4.02 -29.05
C GLU A 24 -0.30 -4.21 -27.56
N ALA A 25 -1.31 -3.80 -26.77
CA ALA A 25 -1.29 -4.00 -25.33
C ALA A 25 -1.38 -5.50 -25.01
N PRO A 26 -0.45 -6.06 -24.21
CA PRO A 26 -0.59 -7.42 -23.72
C PRO A 26 -1.88 -7.60 -22.92
N PRO A 27 -2.44 -8.82 -22.86
CA PRO A 27 -3.63 -9.06 -22.07
C PRO A 27 -3.39 -8.66 -20.61
N PRO A 28 -4.37 -8.02 -19.96
CA PRO A 28 -4.22 -7.65 -18.56
C PRO A 28 -4.07 -8.91 -17.68
N PRO A 29 -3.29 -8.84 -16.60
CA PRO A 29 -3.21 -9.95 -15.66
C PRO A 29 -4.58 -10.23 -15.05
N PRO A 30 -4.83 -11.47 -14.56
CA PRO A 30 -6.08 -11.84 -13.94
C PRO A 30 -6.51 -10.83 -12.87
N THR A 31 -7.80 -10.49 -12.90
CA THR A 31 -8.36 -9.51 -11.94
C THR A 31 -8.44 -10.18 -10.56
N PRO A 32 -7.80 -9.63 -9.53
CA PRO A 32 -7.87 -10.20 -8.18
C PRO A 32 -9.30 -10.21 -7.63
N GLN A 33 -9.62 -11.17 -6.77
CA GLN A 33 -10.95 -11.35 -6.16
C GLN A 33 -11.42 -10.11 -5.37
N TRP A 34 -10.50 -9.43 -4.67
CA TRP A 34 -10.79 -8.16 -3.98
C TRP A 34 -11.37 -7.05 -4.88
N SER A 35 -11.27 -7.18 -6.21
CA SER A 35 -11.90 -6.23 -7.12
C SER A 35 -13.42 -6.41 -7.22
N ALA A 36 -13.97 -7.58 -6.84
CA ALA A 36 -15.41 -7.80 -6.72
C ALA A 36 -15.95 -7.03 -5.50
N ASP A 37 -15.28 -7.16 -4.35
CA ASP A 37 -15.63 -6.44 -3.12
C ASP A 37 -15.55 -4.93 -3.33
N HIS A 38 -14.54 -4.46 -4.05
CA HIS A 38 -14.39 -3.06 -4.43
C HIS A 38 -15.57 -2.57 -5.28
N ARG A 39 -16.04 -3.36 -6.25
CA ARG A 39 -17.23 -3.00 -7.05
C ARG A 39 -18.50 -3.01 -6.23
N GLY A 40 -18.66 -3.98 -5.33
CA GLY A 40 -19.75 -4.06 -4.37
C GLY A 40 -19.84 -2.81 -3.50
N PHE A 41 -18.72 -2.44 -2.87
CA PHE A 41 -18.63 -1.21 -2.07
C PHE A 41 -19.04 0.05 -2.84
N ILE A 42 -18.50 0.24 -4.07
CA ILE A 42 -18.88 1.39 -4.90
C ILE A 42 -20.39 1.39 -5.19
N ALA A 43 -20.97 0.23 -5.50
CA ALA A 43 -22.39 0.12 -5.78
C ALA A 43 -23.24 0.47 -4.56
N ASP A 44 -22.83 0.08 -3.35
CA ASP A 44 -23.52 0.38 -2.11
C ASP A 44 -23.49 1.87 -1.77
N VAL A 45 -22.30 2.50 -1.87
CA VAL A 45 -22.15 3.96 -1.70
C VAL A 45 -23.03 4.71 -2.71
N LEU A 46 -23.01 4.33 -3.98
CA LEU A 46 -23.82 5.00 -5.01
C LEU A 46 -25.32 4.78 -4.81
N ARG A 47 -25.73 3.65 -4.24
CA ARG A 47 -27.13 3.40 -3.86
C ARG A 47 -27.57 4.30 -2.71
N GLU A 48 -26.70 4.54 -1.73
CA GLU A 48 -26.96 5.46 -0.63
C GLU A 48 -27.02 6.90 -1.12
N VAL A 49 -26.05 7.34 -1.92
CA VAL A 49 -26.06 8.66 -2.57
C VAL A 49 -27.30 8.88 -3.42
N GLY A 50 -27.78 7.85 -4.12
CA GLY A 50 -29.01 7.91 -4.92
C GLY A 50 -30.30 8.12 -4.12
N ARG A 51 -30.24 8.06 -2.78
CA ARG A 51 -31.35 8.38 -1.87
C ARG A 51 -31.28 9.78 -1.28
N SER A 52 -30.23 10.55 -1.62
CA SER A 52 -30.06 11.93 -1.14
C SER A 52 -31.20 12.82 -1.65
N PRO A 53 -31.60 13.86 -0.89
CA PRO A 53 -32.58 14.83 -1.37
C PRO A 53 -32.01 15.64 -2.54
N GLY A 54 -32.87 16.09 -3.44
CA GLY A 54 -32.53 16.90 -4.59
C GLY A 54 -32.64 16.18 -5.93
N ARG A 55 -32.20 16.86 -6.99
CA ARG A 55 -32.21 16.32 -8.35
C ARG A 55 -30.96 15.48 -8.60
N ILE A 56 -31.13 14.19 -8.63
CA ILE A 56 -30.05 13.22 -8.92
C ILE A 56 -30.23 12.71 -10.35
N VAL A 57 -29.13 12.77 -11.13
CA VAL A 57 -29.08 12.22 -12.49
C VAL A 57 -28.09 11.09 -12.52
N ASP A 58 -28.59 9.86 -12.69
CA ASP A 58 -27.77 8.64 -12.80
C ASP A 58 -27.52 8.32 -14.26
N LEU A 59 -26.26 8.42 -14.69
CA LEU A 59 -25.83 8.18 -16.06
C LEU A 59 -25.10 6.84 -16.24
N ARG A 60 -25.16 5.94 -15.27
CA ARG A 60 -24.49 4.64 -15.35
C ARG A 60 -25.03 3.76 -16.46
N ASP A 61 -26.29 3.82 -16.76
CA ASP A 61 -26.93 3.08 -17.85
C ASP A 61 -26.49 3.55 -19.24
N PHE A 62 -25.93 4.77 -19.33
CA PHE A 62 -25.35 5.30 -20.58
C PHE A 62 -23.95 4.78 -20.90
N ARG A 63 -23.38 3.87 -20.09
CA ARG A 63 -21.99 3.42 -20.25
C ARG A 63 -21.71 2.76 -21.61
N GLU A 64 -22.71 2.10 -22.16
CA GLU A 64 -22.59 1.41 -23.46
C GLU A 64 -22.91 2.32 -24.66
N ALA A 65 -23.41 3.53 -24.42
CA ALA A 65 -23.69 4.50 -25.49
C ALA A 65 -22.37 5.08 -26.07
N PRO A 66 -22.39 5.61 -27.30
CA PRO A 66 -21.26 6.31 -27.89
C PRO A 66 -20.74 7.44 -26.98
N ALA A 67 -19.43 7.68 -27.00
CA ALA A 67 -18.79 8.66 -26.11
C ALA A 67 -19.42 10.06 -26.19
N GLY A 68 -19.77 10.53 -27.39
CA GLY A 68 -20.43 11.83 -27.59
C GLY A 68 -21.82 11.93 -26.96
N GLU A 69 -22.60 10.85 -26.97
CA GLU A 69 -23.91 10.81 -26.31
C GLU A 69 -23.78 10.85 -24.78
N GLN A 70 -22.80 10.13 -24.24
CA GLN A 70 -22.48 10.17 -22.80
C GLN A 70 -22.04 11.57 -22.35
N GLU A 71 -21.21 12.24 -23.15
CA GLU A 71 -20.71 13.59 -22.90
C GLU A 71 -21.86 14.61 -22.98
N ALA A 72 -22.75 14.49 -23.97
CA ALA A 72 -23.92 15.34 -24.12
C ALA A 72 -24.90 15.19 -22.95
N ALA A 73 -25.18 13.95 -22.52
CA ALA A 73 -26.05 13.68 -21.37
C ALA A 73 -25.47 14.27 -20.08
N CYS A 74 -24.15 14.16 -19.87
CA CYS A 74 -23.49 14.75 -18.71
C CYS A 74 -23.53 16.29 -18.78
N ALA A 75 -23.21 16.90 -19.92
CA ALA A 75 -23.29 18.35 -20.12
C ALA A 75 -24.71 18.90 -19.85
N GLN A 76 -25.73 18.20 -20.34
CA GLN A 76 -27.13 18.59 -20.10
C GLN A 76 -27.49 18.52 -18.61
N ALA A 77 -27.07 17.45 -17.90
CA ALA A 77 -27.31 17.32 -16.46
C ALA A 77 -26.67 18.47 -15.65
N LEU A 78 -25.43 18.88 -16.04
CA LEU A 78 -24.75 20.01 -15.41
C LEU A 78 -25.44 21.35 -15.72
N ALA A 79 -25.82 21.60 -16.98
CA ALA A 79 -26.50 22.80 -17.41
C ALA A 79 -27.89 22.97 -16.73
N ASP A 80 -28.57 21.85 -16.53
CA ASP A 80 -29.86 21.78 -15.83
C ASP A 80 -29.74 21.92 -14.30
N GLY A 81 -28.54 22.05 -13.75
CA GLY A 81 -28.30 22.24 -12.33
C GLY A 81 -28.62 20.99 -11.49
N ALA A 82 -28.31 19.79 -11.95
CA ALA A 82 -28.48 18.59 -11.15
C ALA A 82 -27.64 18.67 -9.85
N ASP A 83 -28.24 18.38 -8.69
CA ASP A 83 -27.56 18.42 -7.40
C ASP A 83 -26.45 17.36 -7.35
N ILE A 84 -26.69 16.18 -7.93
CA ILE A 84 -25.70 15.09 -8.04
C ILE A 84 -25.81 14.43 -9.42
N VAL A 85 -24.66 14.26 -10.10
CA VAL A 85 -24.56 13.42 -11.30
C VAL A 85 -23.71 12.18 -10.97
N ILE A 86 -24.28 10.99 -11.18
CA ILE A 86 -23.62 9.71 -10.91
C ILE A 86 -23.07 9.13 -12.23
N GLY A 87 -21.77 8.83 -12.27
CA GLY A 87 -21.13 8.12 -13.39
C GLY A 87 -21.10 8.88 -14.72
N GLY A 88 -21.26 10.21 -14.68
CA GLY A 88 -21.25 11.08 -15.86
C GLY A 88 -19.89 11.11 -16.54
N ARG A 89 -19.86 11.02 -17.89
CA ARG A 89 -18.69 11.28 -18.70
C ARG A 89 -18.62 12.77 -19.01
N LEU A 90 -17.62 13.46 -18.48
CA LEU A 90 -17.40 14.87 -18.77
C LEU A 90 -17.09 15.09 -20.26
N PRO A 91 -17.57 16.19 -20.87
CA PRO A 91 -17.13 16.59 -22.20
C PRO A 91 -15.60 16.61 -22.31
N ALA A 92 -15.07 16.07 -23.41
CA ALA A 92 -13.65 15.99 -23.61
C ALA A 92 -13.02 17.39 -23.73
N ASP A 93 -11.99 17.67 -22.96
CA ASP A 93 -11.17 18.86 -23.06
C ASP A 93 -10.10 18.64 -24.16
N GLN A 94 -10.45 19.00 -25.38
CA GLN A 94 -9.57 18.80 -26.54
C GLN A 94 -8.27 19.60 -26.45
N GLN A 95 -8.33 20.84 -25.93
CA GLN A 95 -7.14 21.71 -25.79
C GLN A 95 -6.22 21.23 -24.68
N GLY A 96 -6.79 20.75 -23.57
CA GLY A 96 -6.05 20.19 -22.44
C GLY A 96 -5.76 18.71 -22.56
N HIS A 97 -6.14 18.05 -23.67
CA HIS A 97 -5.92 16.62 -23.90
C HIS A 97 -6.57 15.69 -22.85
N ARG A 98 -7.70 16.10 -22.23
CA ARG A 98 -8.32 15.38 -21.10
C ARG A 98 -9.61 14.71 -21.50
N ALA A 99 -9.78 13.47 -21.05
CA ALA A 99 -11.05 12.75 -21.07
C ALA A 99 -11.23 12.01 -19.75
N GLY A 100 -12.47 11.93 -19.26
CA GLY A 100 -12.66 11.24 -18.01
C GLY A 100 -14.11 11.12 -17.56
N ARG A 101 -14.27 10.22 -16.56
CA ARG A 101 -15.56 9.94 -15.92
C ARG A 101 -15.33 9.90 -14.42
N PRO A 102 -15.67 10.97 -13.68
CA PRO A 102 -15.73 10.93 -12.22
C PRO A 102 -16.81 9.95 -11.75
N ASP A 103 -16.65 9.40 -10.55
CA ASP A 103 -17.68 8.55 -9.97
C ASP A 103 -18.92 9.38 -9.61
N LEU A 104 -18.69 10.63 -9.17
CA LEU A 104 -19.70 11.62 -8.80
C LEU A 104 -19.32 13.01 -9.29
N LEU A 105 -20.35 13.84 -9.59
CA LEU A 105 -20.26 15.30 -9.67
C LEU A 105 -21.30 15.87 -8.70
N VAL A 106 -20.88 16.73 -7.79
CA VAL A 106 -21.73 17.27 -6.72
C VAL A 106 -21.83 18.78 -6.88
N HIS A 107 -23.06 19.30 -7.02
CA HIS A 107 -23.32 20.71 -7.12
C HIS A 107 -23.13 21.42 -5.78
N THR A 108 -22.51 22.58 -5.83
CA THR A 108 -22.38 23.53 -4.73
C THR A 108 -22.84 24.91 -5.21
N PRO A 109 -23.07 25.90 -4.33
CA PRO A 109 -23.48 27.25 -4.76
C PRO A 109 -22.55 27.92 -5.77
N SER A 110 -21.26 27.48 -5.85
CA SER A 110 -20.26 28.04 -6.75
C SER A 110 -19.93 27.16 -7.97
N GLY A 111 -20.56 25.99 -8.14
CA GLY A 111 -20.31 25.07 -9.25
C GLY A 111 -20.19 23.62 -8.79
N TYR A 112 -19.58 22.76 -9.61
CA TYR A 112 -19.48 21.32 -9.36
C TYR A 112 -18.14 20.90 -8.80
N LEU A 113 -18.17 19.96 -7.85
CA LEU A 113 -17.02 19.24 -7.31
C LEU A 113 -16.97 17.83 -7.89
N PRO A 114 -15.78 17.36 -8.29
CA PRO A 114 -15.60 15.95 -8.66
C PRO A 114 -15.51 15.07 -7.42
N GLY A 115 -16.09 13.86 -7.49
CA GLY A 115 -16.03 12.85 -6.44
C GLY A 115 -15.44 11.52 -6.95
N VAL A 116 -14.65 10.87 -6.11
CA VAL A 116 -14.01 9.57 -6.36
C VAL A 116 -14.31 8.63 -5.21
N ILE A 117 -14.77 7.41 -5.52
CA ILE A 117 -15.14 6.37 -4.55
C ILE A 117 -14.16 5.21 -4.66
N ARG A 118 -13.54 4.79 -3.55
CA ARG A 118 -12.63 3.64 -3.50
C ARG A 118 -12.78 2.87 -2.19
N ALA A 119 -12.79 1.54 -2.25
CA ALA A 119 -12.86 0.66 -1.08
C ALA A 119 -11.51 0.61 -0.32
N TYR A 120 -10.92 1.76 -0.06
CA TYR A 120 -9.70 1.90 0.72
C TYR A 120 -10.01 2.65 2.01
N ARG A 121 -9.24 2.37 3.06
CA ARG A 121 -9.21 3.25 4.23
C ARG A 121 -8.60 4.59 3.84
N MET A 122 -9.31 5.67 4.16
CA MET A 122 -8.94 7.04 3.82
C MET A 122 -8.51 7.85 5.03
N PHE A 123 -8.70 7.34 6.25
CA PHE A 123 -8.26 8.01 7.46
C PHE A 123 -7.01 7.36 8.08
N ASP A 124 -6.15 8.21 8.64
CA ASP A 124 -5.08 7.88 9.56
C ASP A 124 -5.31 8.60 10.89
N THR A 125 -4.87 7.99 12.00
CA THR A 125 -4.91 8.62 13.32
C THR A 125 -3.72 9.56 13.47
N ARG A 126 -3.98 10.84 13.74
CA ARG A 126 -2.96 11.83 14.09
C ARG A 126 -3.47 12.74 15.21
N ALA A 127 -2.55 13.22 16.06
CA ALA A 127 -2.86 14.25 17.02
C ALA A 127 -3.17 15.58 16.29
N GLU A 128 -4.22 16.28 16.72
CA GLU A 128 -4.59 17.63 16.26
C GLU A 128 -4.83 17.76 14.74
N ALA A 129 -5.60 16.84 14.15
CA ALA A 129 -6.01 16.93 12.76
C ALA A 129 -7.43 17.52 12.66
N THR A 130 -7.60 18.50 11.76
CA THR A 130 -8.93 18.95 11.34
C THR A 130 -9.21 18.43 9.95
N THR A 131 -10.24 17.62 9.80
CA THR A 131 -10.70 17.11 8.50
C THR A 131 -12.11 17.59 8.23
N THR A 132 -12.36 18.10 7.04
CA THR A 132 -13.69 18.49 6.59
C THR A 132 -14.32 17.31 5.86
N VAL A 133 -15.54 16.98 6.24
CA VAL A 133 -16.31 15.87 5.66
C VAL A 133 -17.72 16.33 5.29
N SER A 134 -18.43 15.49 4.57
CA SER A 134 -19.90 15.59 4.43
C SER A 134 -20.53 14.21 4.54
N ARG A 135 -21.78 14.15 5.02
CA ARG A 135 -22.59 12.93 5.03
C ARG A 135 -22.98 12.57 3.59
N LEU A 136 -23.07 11.27 3.27
CA LEU A 136 -23.49 10.84 1.93
C LEU A 136 -24.86 11.39 1.55
N SER A 137 -25.76 11.60 2.52
CA SER A 137 -27.08 12.21 2.30
C SER A 137 -27.06 13.72 2.03
N ARG A 138 -25.90 14.40 2.19
CA ARG A 138 -25.72 15.85 2.00
C ARG A 138 -24.32 16.19 1.51
N LEU A 139 -23.91 15.60 0.40
CA LEU A 139 -22.54 15.71 -0.13
C LEU A 139 -22.05 17.14 -0.36
N GLY A 140 -22.93 18.05 -0.75
CA GLY A 140 -22.60 19.46 -0.99
C GLY A 140 -22.45 20.31 0.28
N THR A 141 -22.65 19.75 1.49
CA THR A 141 -22.62 20.51 2.76
C THR A 141 -21.42 20.06 3.60
N PRO A 142 -20.32 20.84 3.63
CA PRO A 142 -19.15 20.51 4.43
C PRO A 142 -19.41 20.75 5.93
N GLU A 143 -18.91 19.83 6.75
CA GLU A 143 -18.88 19.95 8.21
C GLU A 143 -17.51 19.50 8.75
N PRO A 144 -17.01 20.12 9.84
CA PRO A 144 -15.79 19.66 10.46
C PRO A 144 -16.01 18.28 11.10
N LEU A 145 -15.05 17.38 10.94
CA LEU A 145 -15.11 16.09 11.61
C LEU A 145 -14.96 16.28 13.13
N PRO A 146 -15.89 15.79 13.96
CA PRO A 146 -15.84 15.97 15.42
C PRO A 146 -14.60 15.32 16.07
N GLN A 147 -14.11 14.25 15.48
CA GLN A 147 -12.93 13.54 15.96
C GLN A 147 -11.64 14.23 15.47
N THR A 148 -11.06 15.06 16.34
CA THR A 148 -9.82 15.82 16.06
C THR A 148 -8.55 14.97 15.88
N ARG A 149 -8.66 13.63 15.92
CA ARG A 149 -7.55 12.70 15.75
C ARG A 149 -7.54 11.98 14.40
N LEU A 150 -8.56 12.18 13.56
CA LEU A 150 -8.64 11.57 12.25
C LEU A 150 -8.24 12.57 11.17
N ARG A 151 -7.22 12.20 10.42
CA ARG A 151 -6.76 12.93 9.24
C ARG A 151 -6.92 12.06 8.02
N TRP A 152 -7.31 12.64 6.86
CA TRP A 152 -7.32 11.86 5.64
C TRP A 152 -5.91 11.41 5.26
N ARG A 153 -5.79 10.14 4.85
CA ARG A 153 -4.53 9.53 4.42
C ARG A 153 -4.18 10.06 3.04
N TYR A 154 -3.01 10.68 2.89
CA TYR A 154 -2.55 11.22 1.61
C TYR A 154 -2.38 10.12 0.57
N ARG A 155 -3.43 9.87 -0.19
CA ARG A 155 -3.41 9.03 -1.37
C ARG A 155 -3.23 9.93 -2.60
N TRP A 156 -2.02 10.41 -2.81
CA TRP A 156 -1.66 11.39 -3.84
C TRP A 156 -2.25 11.07 -5.22
N HIS A 157 -2.29 9.79 -5.64
CA HIS A 157 -2.86 9.35 -6.91
C HIS A 157 -4.38 9.63 -7.02
N LEU A 158 -5.12 9.65 -5.92
CA LEU A 158 -6.53 10.02 -5.91
C LEU A 158 -6.70 11.54 -5.97
N ALA A 159 -5.84 12.30 -5.28
CA ALA A 159 -5.82 13.75 -5.37
C ALA A 159 -5.50 14.23 -6.80
N LEU A 160 -4.54 13.60 -7.50
CA LEU A 160 -4.27 13.89 -8.91
C LEU A 160 -5.46 13.54 -9.82
N ARG A 161 -6.21 12.50 -9.51
CA ARG A 161 -7.44 12.16 -10.24
C ARG A 161 -8.52 13.21 -10.05
N LEU A 162 -8.71 13.71 -8.82
CA LEU A 162 -9.61 14.83 -8.55
C LEU A 162 -9.17 16.10 -9.29
N ALA A 163 -7.88 16.41 -9.28
CA ALA A 163 -7.30 17.53 -10.02
C ALA A 163 -7.58 17.44 -11.54
N HIS A 164 -7.48 16.25 -12.13
CA HIS A 164 -7.82 16.01 -13.53
C HIS A 164 -9.28 16.39 -13.83
N TYR A 165 -10.20 15.88 -13.03
CA TYR A 165 -11.64 16.18 -13.24
C TYR A 165 -11.97 17.64 -12.93
N HIS A 166 -11.31 18.26 -11.95
CA HIS A 166 -11.44 19.68 -11.67
C HIS A 166 -11.01 20.52 -12.89
N ARG A 167 -9.87 20.19 -13.54
CA ARG A 167 -9.42 20.84 -14.78
C ARG A 167 -10.41 20.66 -15.93
N MET A 168 -11.03 19.48 -16.08
CA MET A 168 -12.08 19.27 -17.07
C MET A 168 -13.33 20.13 -16.78
N LEU A 169 -13.76 20.23 -15.52
CA LEU A 169 -14.87 21.12 -15.12
C LEU A 169 -14.54 22.58 -15.35
N GLN A 170 -13.29 23.02 -15.13
CA GLN A 170 -12.84 24.38 -15.45
C GLN A 170 -12.93 24.66 -16.95
N ALA A 171 -12.51 23.71 -17.80
CA ALA A 171 -12.54 23.87 -19.24
C ALA A 171 -13.96 24.07 -19.81
N ILE A 172 -14.98 23.56 -19.14
CA ILE A 172 -16.40 23.72 -19.53
C ILE A 172 -17.16 24.78 -18.70
N GLY A 173 -16.47 25.50 -17.79
CA GLY A 173 -17.05 26.59 -17.00
C GLY A 173 -17.96 26.13 -15.84
N HIS A 174 -17.88 24.89 -15.40
CA HIS A 174 -18.72 24.32 -14.35
C HIS A 174 -17.96 23.99 -13.04
N ALA A 175 -16.66 24.29 -12.93
CA ALA A 175 -15.90 24.03 -11.71
C ALA A 175 -16.36 24.95 -10.55
N ALA A 176 -16.49 24.37 -9.36
CA ALA A 176 -16.72 25.14 -8.15
C ALA A 176 -15.51 26.03 -7.82
N GLU A 177 -15.78 27.18 -7.18
CA GLU A 177 -14.74 28.04 -6.62
C GLU A 177 -13.94 27.30 -5.54
N GLY A 178 -12.64 27.62 -5.40
CA GLY A 178 -11.75 26.96 -4.46
C GLY A 178 -11.57 25.49 -4.87
N ALA A 179 -10.57 25.21 -5.66
CA ALA A 179 -10.32 23.88 -6.23
C ALA A 179 -10.37 22.76 -5.18
N ARG A 180 -11.46 22.04 -5.13
CA ARG A 180 -11.76 20.96 -4.18
C ARG A 180 -12.28 19.74 -4.90
N GLY A 181 -12.22 18.61 -4.19
CA GLY A 181 -12.83 17.35 -4.63
C GLY A 181 -13.23 16.49 -3.44
N LEU A 182 -14.03 15.47 -3.70
CA LEU A 182 -14.58 14.56 -2.70
C LEU A 182 -13.93 13.17 -2.82
N LEU A 183 -13.47 12.62 -1.69
CA LEU A 183 -13.04 11.22 -1.60
C LEU A 183 -13.96 10.45 -0.66
N ILE A 184 -14.48 9.31 -1.13
CA ILE A 184 -15.28 8.40 -0.32
C ILE A 184 -14.51 7.09 -0.20
N GLY A 185 -14.18 6.72 1.05
CA GLY A 185 -13.46 5.52 1.41
C GLY A 185 -14.26 4.54 2.23
N ASN A 186 -13.68 3.39 2.52
CA ASN A 186 -14.27 2.36 3.38
C ASN A 186 -13.85 2.60 4.85
N ASP A 187 -14.33 3.69 5.42
CA ASP A 187 -14.10 4.08 6.81
C ASP A 187 -15.43 4.55 7.43
N PRO A 188 -16.33 3.64 7.80
CA PRO A 188 -17.57 4.04 8.48
C PRO A 188 -17.24 4.62 9.87
N LEU A 189 -17.77 5.80 10.16
CA LEU A 189 -17.62 6.48 11.44
C LEU A 189 -18.86 6.18 12.30
N GLU A 190 -18.67 5.90 13.60
CA GLU A 190 -19.73 5.43 14.51
C GLU A 190 -21.00 6.28 14.47
N GLU A 191 -20.87 7.62 14.45
CA GLU A 191 -22.01 8.55 14.48
C GLU A 191 -22.44 9.05 13.10
N LEU A 192 -21.57 8.97 12.09
CA LEU A 192 -21.78 9.59 10.77
C LEU A 192 -22.02 8.57 9.66
N GLY A 193 -21.70 7.28 9.90
CA GLY A 193 -21.65 6.28 8.85
C GLY A 193 -20.54 6.54 7.84
N GLN A 194 -20.77 6.23 6.58
CA GLN A 194 -19.85 6.57 5.49
C GLN A 194 -19.88 8.08 5.22
N VAL A 195 -18.70 8.67 5.02
CA VAL A 195 -18.55 10.11 4.77
C VAL A 195 -17.75 10.37 3.49
N ALA A 196 -17.97 11.53 2.90
CA ALA A 196 -17.12 12.08 1.86
C ALA A 196 -16.12 13.07 2.47
N ILE A 197 -14.83 12.87 2.23
CA ILE A 197 -13.75 13.76 2.68
C ILE A 197 -13.57 14.86 1.66
N TRP A 198 -13.52 16.11 2.12
CA TRP A 198 -13.22 17.27 1.29
C TRP A 198 -11.72 17.44 1.17
N VAL A 199 -11.20 17.41 -0.05
CA VAL A 199 -9.77 17.52 -0.36
C VAL A 199 -9.49 18.86 -1.02
N GLU A 200 -8.67 19.68 -0.38
CA GLU A 200 -8.15 20.92 -0.97
C GLU A 200 -7.08 20.59 -2.00
N LEU A 201 -7.28 20.98 -3.25
CA LEU A 201 -6.36 20.67 -4.34
C LEU A 201 -5.26 21.71 -4.52
N THR A 202 -5.36 22.86 -3.85
CA THR A 202 -4.39 23.96 -3.89
C THR A 202 -3.44 24.01 -2.69
N GLU A 203 -3.69 23.19 -1.67
CA GLU A 203 -2.83 23.10 -0.49
C GLU A 203 -1.55 22.33 -0.82
N ALA A 204 -0.39 22.86 -0.40
CA ALA A 204 0.92 22.22 -0.59
C ALA A 204 1.11 21.02 0.36
N SER A 205 0.28 19.99 0.21
CA SER A 205 0.18 18.82 1.09
C SER A 205 0.82 17.55 0.52
N LEU A 206 1.27 17.58 -0.74
CA LEU A 206 1.88 16.44 -1.42
C LEU A 206 3.39 16.61 -1.58
N PRO A 207 4.16 15.51 -1.63
CA PRO A 207 5.54 15.56 -2.07
C PRO A 207 5.61 15.93 -3.55
N ARG A 208 6.63 16.69 -3.95
CA ARG A 208 6.87 17.03 -5.37
C ARG A 208 7.21 15.79 -6.19
N ALA A 209 6.89 15.85 -7.47
CA ALA A 209 7.41 14.88 -8.43
C ALA A 209 8.89 15.11 -8.71
N GLY A 210 9.60 14.07 -9.09
CA GLY A 210 10.99 14.19 -9.55
C GLY A 210 11.08 15.12 -10.76
N GLY A 211 11.98 16.08 -10.70
CA GLY A 211 12.15 17.12 -11.73
C GLY A 211 11.11 18.24 -11.71
N GLN A 212 10.14 18.24 -10.82
CA GLN A 212 9.19 19.34 -10.66
C GLN A 212 9.89 20.56 -10.04
N PRO A 213 9.78 21.76 -10.65
CA PRO A 213 10.35 22.98 -10.11
C PRO A 213 9.79 23.33 -8.72
N GLY A 214 10.59 23.98 -7.88
CA GLY A 214 10.17 24.46 -6.57
C GLY A 214 11.36 24.84 -5.70
N ALA A 215 11.13 25.65 -4.66
CA ALA A 215 12.16 26.11 -3.74
C ALA A 215 12.38 25.12 -2.59
N GLY A 216 13.65 24.80 -2.33
CA GLY A 216 14.09 24.02 -1.18
C GLY A 216 13.93 22.51 -1.31
N GLU A 217 14.77 21.78 -0.59
CA GLU A 217 14.75 20.32 -0.47
C GLU A 217 13.51 19.87 0.30
N GLY A 218 12.81 18.88 -0.24
CA GLY A 218 11.61 18.32 0.40
C GLY A 218 10.38 19.24 0.46
N ALA A 219 10.40 20.40 -0.22
CA ALA A 219 9.25 21.30 -0.26
C ALA A 219 8.02 20.60 -0.84
N GLY A 220 6.84 20.86 -0.24
CA GLY A 220 5.57 20.35 -0.71
C GLY A 220 5.12 20.97 -2.04
N THR A 221 4.09 20.37 -2.63
CA THR A 221 3.37 20.87 -3.79
C THR A 221 1.88 20.63 -3.62
N SER A 222 1.06 21.40 -4.29
CA SER A 222 -0.38 21.15 -4.33
C SER A 222 -0.71 20.00 -5.30
N ALA A 223 -1.92 19.44 -5.14
CA ALA A 223 -2.41 18.40 -6.05
C ALA A 223 -2.55 18.92 -7.48
N LEU A 224 -2.98 20.17 -7.67
CA LEU A 224 -3.11 20.78 -8.99
C LEU A 224 -1.75 21.00 -9.65
N GLU A 225 -0.77 21.60 -8.95
CA GLU A 225 0.57 21.84 -9.50
C GLU A 225 1.27 20.53 -9.87
N ARG A 226 1.18 19.52 -8.99
CA ARG A 226 1.75 18.21 -9.29
C ARG A 226 1.05 17.53 -10.46
N TYR A 227 -0.28 17.60 -10.49
CA TYR A 227 -1.06 17.07 -11.61
C TYR A 227 -0.67 17.74 -12.93
N ASP A 228 -0.64 19.06 -12.98
CA ASP A 228 -0.32 19.81 -14.20
C ASP A 228 1.07 19.46 -14.71
N PHE A 229 2.07 19.35 -13.82
CA PHE A 229 3.43 18.93 -14.16
C PHE A 229 3.48 17.50 -14.74
N GLU A 230 2.91 16.53 -14.01
CA GLU A 230 2.90 15.12 -14.41
C GLU A 230 2.10 14.91 -15.70
N PHE A 231 0.94 15.53 -15.80
CA PHE A 231 0.07 15.38 -16.96
C PHE A 231 0.68 15.97 -18.22
N ALA A 232 1.27 17.16 -18.14
CA ALA A 232 2.01 17.75 -19.26
C ALA A 232 3.18 16.86 -19.74
N ALA A 233 3.88 16.19 -18.80
CA ALA A 233 4.91 15.22 -19.18
C ALA A 233 4.32 14.01 -19.92
N ARG A 234 3.10 13.54 -19.54
CA ARG A 234 2.41 12.44 -20.26
C ARG A 234 1.93 12.86 -21.64
N VAL A 235 1.45 14.09 -21.81
CA VAL A 235 1.09 14.63 -23.11
C VAL A 235 2.31 14.62 -24.05
N ARG A 236 3.45 15.16 -23.59
CA ARG A 236 4.69 15.14 -24.38
C ARG A 236 5.14 13.72 -24.77
N LEU A 237 5.07 12.76 -23.82
CA LEU A 237 5.42 11.37 -24.11
C LEU A 237 4.50 10.72 -25.15
N ALA A 238 3.22 11.04 -25.12
CA ALA A 238 2.27 10.55 -26.12
C ALA A 238 2.54 11.17 -27.50
N GLU A 239 2.86 12.46 -27.57
CA GLU A 239 3.25 13.16 -28.81
C GLU A 239 4.53 12.56 -29.40
N GLN A 240 5.56 12.34 -28.59
CA GLN A 240 6.81 11.68 -28.98
C GLN A 240 6.56 10.28 -29.53
N ALA A 241 5.72 9.47 -28.83
CA ALA A 241 5.38 8.13 -29.29
C ALA A 241 4.62 8.14 -30.64
N LEU A 242 3.70 9.09 -30.83
CA LEU A 242 3.01 9.30 -32.10
C LEU A 242 3.95 9.76 -33.23
N ALA A 243 5.01 10.50 -32.87
CA ALA A 243 6.06 10.91 -33.84
C ALA A 243 7.05 9.77 -34.16
N GLY A 244 6.97 8.64 -33.47
CA GLY A 244 7.85 7.49 -33.67
C GLY A 244 9.12 7.53 -32.82
N ASP A 245 9.22 8.44 -31.84
CA ASP A 245 10.37 8.50 -30.93
C ASP A 245 10.43 7.25 -30.04
N PRO A 246 11.64 6.74 -29.72
CA PRO A 246 11.79 5.57 -28.87
C PRO A 246 11.31 5.85 -27.43
N ALA A 247 10.55 4.92 -26.88
CA ALA A 247 10.12 5.00 -25.50
C ALA A 247 11.33 5.02 -24.53
N PRO A 248 11.28 5.81 -23.44
CA PRO A 248 12.32 5.83 -22.41
C PRO A 248 12.67 4.44 -21.86
N LEU A 249 13.87 4.29 -21.28
CA LEU A 249 14.27 3.05 -20.63
C LEU A 249 13.38 2.77 -19.42
N PRO A 250 12.84 1.54 -19.27
CA PRO A 250 11.99 1.19 -18.13
C PRO A 250 12.71 1.33 -16.79
N VAL A 251 11.96 1.70 -15.75
CA VAL A 251 12.39 1.61 -14.35
C VAL A 251 11.38 0.72 -13.62
N ARG A 252 11.85 -0.37 -13.00
CA ARG A 252 10.97 -1.26 -12.24
C ARG A 252 10.44 -0.53 -11.01
N SER A 253 9.14 -0.66 -10.78
CA SER A 253 8.44 -0.15 -9.60
C SER A 253 7.44 -1.20 -9.10
N ARG A 254 6.79 -0.95 -7.95
CA ARG A 254 5.69 -1.82 -7.46
C ARG A 254 4.55 -1.99 -8.47
N GLU A 255 4.30 -0.97 -9.28
CA GLU A 255 3.26 -1.02 -10.31
C GLU A 255 3.53 -2.12 -11.36
N CYS A 256 4.81 -2.47 -11.57
CA CYS A 256 5.22 -3.49 -12.55
C CYS A 256 4.74 -4.90 -12.19
N GLU A 257 4.53 -5.22 -10.92
CA GLU A 257 4.07 -6.53 -10.45
C GLU A 257 2.70 -6.92 -11.04
N ARG A 258 1.90 -5.93 -11.41
CA ARG A 258 0.55 -6.13 -11.99
C ARG A 258 0.37 -5.36 -13.30
N CYS A 259 1.46 -5.08 -14.00
CA CYS A 259 1.44 -4.32 -15.23
C CYS A 259 1.44 -5.26 -16.45
N ALA A 260 0.44 -5.13 -17.32
CA ALA A 260 0.40 -5.89 -18.58
C ALA A 260 1.65 -5.67 -19.44
N TRP A 261 2.24 -4.49 -19.39
CA TRP A 261 3.43 -4.14 -20.16
C TRP A 261 4.74 -4.69 -19.58
N TRP A 262 4.71 -5.34 -18.42
CA TRP A 262 5.94 -5.82 -17.76
C TRP A 262 6.80 -6.73 -18.67
N PRO A 263 6.26 -7.70 -19.43
CA PRO A 263 7.08 -8.51 -20.34
C PRO A 263 7.84 -7.67 -21.38
N VAL A 264 7.22 -6.61 -21.90
CA VAL A 264 7.86 -5.68 -22.86
C VAL A 264 8.94 -4.84 -22.17
N CYS A 265 8.67 -4.37 -20.96
CA CYS A 265 9.62 -3.57 -20.17
C CYS A 265 10.83 -4.39 -19.72
N SER A 266 10.60 -5.57 -19.15
CA SER A 266 11.67 -6.42 -18.59
C SER A 266 12.67 -6.87 -19.65
N ALA A 267 12.21 -7.13 -20.87
CA ALA A 267 13.09 -7.50 -21.99
C ALA A 267 14.04 -6.37 -22.45
N ARG A 268 13.82 -5.14 -22.00
CA ARG A 268 14.64 -3.96 -22.31
C ARG A 268 15.63 -3.61 -21.19
N LEU A 269 15.58 -4.32 -20.06
CA LEU A 269 16.46 -4.09 -18.91
C LEU A 269 17.62 -5.07 -18.93
N ASP A 270 18.80 -4.61 -18.53
CA ASP A 270 19.92 -5.48 -18.22
C ASP A 270 19.59 -6.38 -17.03
N ALA A 271 20.12 -7.59 -17.02
CA ALA A 271 19.94 -8.52 -15.88
C ALA A 271 20.47 -7.94 -14.55
N ASP A 272 21.44 -7.03 -14.62
CA ASP A 272 22.01 -6.32 -13.47
C ASP A 272 21.48 -4.87 -13.31
N ASP A 273 20.37 -4.53 -13.96
CA ASP A 273 19.78 -3.18 -13.89
C ASP A 273 19.48 -2.75 -12.43
N LEU A 274 19.81 -1.51 -12.09
CA LEU A 274 19.61 -0.95 -10.76
C LEU A 274 18.20 -1.14 -10.23
N SER A 275 17.18 -0.85 -11.05
CA SER A 275 15.78 -0.92 -10.63
C SER A 275 15.27 -2.34 -10.48
N LEU A 276 15.92 -3.31 -11.13
CA LEU A 276 15.56 -4.72 -11.08
C LEU A 276 16.19 -5.43 -9.88
N ARG A 277 17.46 -5.15 -9.61
CA ARG A 277 18.28 -5.88 -8.62
C ARG A 277 18.20 -5.32 -7.21
N LEU A 278 17.97 -4.02 -7.04
CA LEU A 278 17.78 -3.42 -5.74
C LEU A 278 16.31 -3.48 -5.33
N SER A 279 15.86 -4.59 -4.77
CA SER A 279 14.44 -4.89 -4.47
C SER A 279 13.80 -3.90 -3.49
N LYS A 280 14.60 -3.32 -2.59
CA LYS A 280 14.20 -2.22 -1.67
C LYS A 280 15.08 -1.01 -1.90
N PRO A 281 15.03 -0.38 -3.09
CA PRO A 281 15.83 0.78 -3.37
C PRO A 281 15.37 1.95 -2.50
N PRO A 282 16.27 2.72 -1.90
CA PRO A 282 15.93 4.01 -1.32
C PRO A 282 15.59 5.04 -2.41
N LEU A 283 15.99 4.78 -3.67
CA LEU A 283 15.85 5.66 -4.83
C LEU A 283 14.51 5.47 -5.53
N ASP A 284 13.94 6.57 -6.01
CA ASP A 284 12.74 6.52 -6.84
C ASP A 284 13.05 6.48 -8.35
N THR A 285 11.99 6.44 -9.16
CA THR A 285 12.11 6.35 -10.61
C THR A 285 12.90 7.51 -11.22
N PHE A 286 12.75 8.72 -10.68
CA PHE A 286 13.47 9.89 -11.19
C PHE A 286 14.93 9.87 -10.77
N GLU A 287 15.23 9.53 -9.51
CA GLU A 287 16.59 9.37 -9.01
C GLU A 287 17.38 8.34 -9.85
N ILE A 288 16.76 7.20 -10.19
CA ILE A 288 17.36 6.19 -11.09
C ILE A 288 17.59 6.75 -12.48
N THR A 289 16.65 7.56 -13.02
CA THR A 289 16.85 8.20 -14.33
C THR A 289 18.05 9.16 -14.31
N VAL A 290 18.20 9.93 -13.23
CA VAL A 290 19.36 10.84 -13.06
C VAL A 290 20.68 10.07 -13.03
N LEU A 291 20.71 8.93 -12.33
CA LEU A 291 21.90 8.06 -12.28
C LEU A 291 22.24 7.50 -13.65
N ARG A 292 21.25 7.01 -14.41
CA ARG A 292 21.46 6.48 -15.76
C ARG A 292 22.00 7.53 -16.74
N GLU A 293 21.52 8.77 -16.63
CA GLU A 293 22.04 9.88 -17.44
C GLU A 293 23.49 10.23 -17.07
N ALA A 294 23.91 9.92 -15.84
CA ALA A 294 25.30 10.03 -15.38
C ALA A 294 26.14 8.78 -15.69
N GLY A 295 25.61 7.80 -16.45
CA GLY A 295 26.29 6.58 -16.85
C GLY A 295 26.23 5.43 -15.82
N VAL A 296 25.45 5.57 -14.73
CA VAL A 296 25.27 4.52 -13.71
C VAL A 296 23.97 3.79 -13.99
N VAL A 297 24.03 2.64 -14.63
CA VAL A 297 22.89 1.86 -15.12
C VAL A 297 22.68 0.57 -14.33
N THR A 298 23.77 -0.11 -13.98
CA THR A 298 23.78 -1.43 -13.33
C THR A 298 24.12 -1.33 -11.85
N VAL A 299 23.87 -2.42 -11.12
CA VAL A 299 24.32 -2.56 -9.72
C VAL A 299 25.83 -2.51 -9.65
N ALA A 300 26.53 -3.12 -10.61
CA ALA A 300 27.99 -3.08 -10.68
C ALA A 300 28.50 -1.65 -10.87
N ASP A 301 27.86 -0.84 -11.75
CA ASP A 301 28.24 0.56 -11.94
C ASP A 301 28.08 1.37 -10.65
N LEU A 302 26.96 1.22 -9.95
CA LEU A 302 26.71 1.95 -8.69
C LEU A 302 27.67 1.50 -7.58
N ALA A 303 27.97 0.19 -7.50
CA ALA A 303 28.93 -0.34 -6.53
C ALA A 303 30.35 0.25 -6.72
N ALA A 304 30.75 0.46 -7.97
CA ALA A 304 32.05 1.00 -8.34
C ALA A 304 32.09 2.54 -8.45
N ALA A 305 30.94 3.23 -8.35
CA ALA A 305 30.84 4.67 -8.57
C ALA A 305 31.62 5.48 -7.52
N ASP A 306 32.34 6.51 -7.98
CA ASP A 306 32.87 7.55 -7.12
C ASP A 306 31.73 8.52 -6.73
N LEU A 307 31.23 8.36 -5.49
CA LEU A 307 30.13 9.19 -5.00
C LEU A 307 30.50 10.66 -4.87
N ASP A 308 31.73 11.00 -4.56
CA ASP A 308 32.14 12.39 -4.39
C ASP A 308 32.10 13.13 -5.73
N ALA A 309 32.42 12.43 -6.82
CA ALA A 309 32.26 12.97 -8.17
C ALA A 309 30.79 13.00 -8.64
N LEU A 310 29.97 12.04 -8.23
CA LEU A 310 28.57 11.88 -8.67
C LEU A 310 27.60 12.82 -7.93
N LEU A 311 27.80 13.02 -6.62
CA LEU A 311 26.89 13.73 -5.72
C LEU A 311 26.53 15.15 -6.17
N PRO A 312 27.44 16.03 -6.63
CA PRO A 312 27.06 17.39 -6.99
C PRO A 312 26.00 17.45 -8.10
N GLY A 313 26.17 16.65 -9.17
CA GLY A 313 25.22 16.56 -10.27
C GLY A 313 23.90 15.91 -9.88
N TYR A 314 23.96 14.89 -9.03
CA TYR A 314 22.78 14.20 -8.52
C TYR A 314 21.95 15.10 -7.61
N LEU A 315 22.54 15.75 -6.61
CA LEU A 315 21.86 16.61 -5.65
C LEU A 315 21.23 17.85 -6.30
N ALA A 316 21.88 18.41 -7.32
CA ALA A 316 21.31 19.51 -8.11
C ALA A 316 19.94 19.14 -8.74
N ARG A 317 19.69 17.88 -9.00
CA ARG A 317 18.46 17.37 -9.62
C ARG A 317 17.49 16.70 -8.64
N ALA A 318 17.98 16.03 -7.62
CA ALA A 318 17.18 15.26 -6.66
C ALA A 318 16.53 16.12 -5.55
N THR A 319 16.32 17.43 -5.78
CA THR A 319 15.79 18.40 -4.82
C THR A 319 14.39 18.10 -4.29
N HIS A 320 13.61 17.21 -4.96
CA HIS A 320 12.30 16.76 -4.50
C HIS A 320 12.37 15.77 -3.32
N ARG A 321 13.57 15.30 -2.98
CA ARG A 321 13.79 14.31 -1.92
C ARG A 321 14.59 14.91 -0.76
N LEU A 322 14.01 14.81 0.44
CA LEU A 322 14.73 15.06 1.68
C LEU A 322 15.73 13.92 1.92
N GLY A 323 16.97 14.25 2.28
CA GLY A 323 18.03 13.27 2.53
C GLY A 323 18.49 12.53 1.26
N ALA A 324 18.50 13.20 0.09
CA ALA A 324 18.89 12.60 -1.19
C ALA A 324 20.31 12.02 -1.15
N GLU A 325 21.25 12.66 -0.46
CA GLU A 325 22.62 12.16 -0.29
C GLU A 325 22.65 10.83 0.49
N ASP A 326 22.02 10.79 1.66
CA ASP A 326 21.98 9.57 2.48
C ASP A 326 21.30 8.41 1.73
N ARG A 327 20.29 8.73 0.93
CA ARG A 327 19.60 7.77 0.08
C ARG A 327 20.53 7.18 -0.98
N LEU A 328 21.32 8.00 -1.65
CA LEU A 328 22.28 7.54 -2.65
C LEU A 328 23.40 6.71 -2.01
N ARG A 329 23.97 7.18 -0.88
CA ARG A 329 24.98 6.41 -0.13
C ARG A 329 24.44 5.06 0.33
N LEU A 330 23.20 5.01 0.80
CA LEU A 330 22.54 3.76 1.19
C LEU A 330 22.30 2.82 -0.02
N ALA A 331 21.95 3.41 -1.18
CA ALA A 331 21.80 2.64 -2.42
C ALA A 331 23.13 2.04 -2.88
N GLN A 332 24.23 2.81 -2.84
CA GLN A 332 25.57 2.31 -3.17
C GLN A 332 25.99 1.18 -2.21
N ARG A 333 25.80 1.34 -0.90
CA ARG A 333 26.10 0.27 0.06
C ARG A 333 25.36 -1.03 -0.30
N ARG A 334 24.06 -0.93 -0.64
CA ARG A 334 23.29 -2.09 -1.10
C ARG A 334 23.85 -2.66 -2.40
N ALA A 335 24.17 -1.81 -3.36
CA ALA A 335 24.75 -2.24 -4.63
C ALA A 335 26.06 -3.00 -4.42
N THR A 336 26.93 -2.51 -3.55
CA THR A 336 28.19 -3.18 -3.20
C THR A 336 27.97 -4.58 -2.59
N LEU A 337 27.02 -4.70 -1.67
CA LEU A 337 26.69 -5.96 -1.03
C LEU A 337 26.04 -6.95 -2.01
N VAL A 338 25.09 -6.48 -2.82
CA VAL A 338 24.43 -7.29 -3.87
C VAL A 338 25.45 -7.77 -4.90
N HIS A 339 26.36 -6.89 -5.33
CA HIS A 339 27.44 -7.24 -6.26
C HIS A 339 28.39 -8.29 -5.68
N SER A 340 28.65 -8.21 -4.36
CA SER A 340 29.47 -9.18 -3.64
C SER A 340 28.71 -10.46 -3.22
N GLY A 341 27.43 -10.61 -3.56
CA GLY A 341 26.60 -11.76 -3.19
C GLY A 341 26.21 -11.81 -1.71
N ILE A 342 26.37 -10.71 -0.96
CA ILE A 342 26.07 -10.64 0.48
C ILE A 342 24.63 -10.17 0.65
N ARG A 343 23.77 -11.03 1.17
CA ARG A 343 22.35 -10.69 1.45
C ARG A 343 22.14 -10.08 2.83
N LEU A 344 22.98 -10.46 3.80
CA LEU A 344 22.89 -10.00 5.18
C LEU A 344 24.31 -9.71 5.69
N GLU A 345 24.60 -8.46 5.96
CA GLU A 345 25.89 -7.99 6.47
C GLU A 345 25.82 -7.82 7.98
N ARG A 346 26.78 -8.37 8.71
CA ARG A 346 26.90 -8.14 10.14
C ARG A 346 27.59 -6.79 10.39
N LEU A 347 27.01 -5.95 11.26
CA LEU A 347 27.51 -4.59 11.53
C LEU A 347 28.59 -4.56 12.61
N GLU A 348 28.48 -5.42 13.62
CA GLU A 348 29.37 -5.46 14.77
C GLU A 348 29.75 -6.91 15.09
N SER A 349 31.01 -7.15 15.38
CA SER A 349 31.50 -8.44 15.89
C SER A 349 31.23 -8.58 17.39
N GLY A 350 31.11 -9.81 17.87
CA GLY A 350 30.91 -10.11 19.28
C GLY A 350 29.57 -10.83 19.53
N PRO A 351 29.37 -11.47 20.67
CA PRO A 351 28.16 -12.24 20.97
C PRO A 351 26.92 -11.34 21.02
N ILE A 352 25.80 -11.87 20.54
CA ILE A 352 24.51 -11.22 20.66
C ILE A 352 23.79 -11.77 21.88
N GLU A 353 23.64 -10.93 22.90
CA GLU A 353 22.96 -11.32 24.12
C GLU A 353 21.45 -11.32 23.91
N LEU A 354 20.83 -12.48 24.08
CA LEU A 354 19.38 -12.66 24.14
C LEU A 354 19.02 -13.32 25.47
N PRO A 355 17.94 -12.89 26.11
CA PRO A 355 17.47 -13.55 27.34
C PRO A 355 17.10 -15.01 27.04
N ALA A 356 17.19 -15.86 28.07
CA ALA A 356 16.84 -17.27 28.01
C ALA A 356 15.96 -17.65 29.19
N ALA A 357 15.08 -18.64 28.99
CA ALA A 357 14.24 -19.19 30.03
C ALA A 357 14.11 -20.72 29.88
N PRO A 358 13.73 -21.44 30.95
CA PRO A 358 13.44 -22.87 30.87
C PRO A 358 12.36 -23.22 29.83
N LEU A 359 11.36 -22.34 29.68
CA LEU A 359 10.32 -22.45 28.68
C LEU A 359 10.42 -21.30 27.70
N GLU A 360 10.69 -21.61 26.44
CA GLU A 360 10.75 -20.64 25.36
C GLU A 360 9.65 -20.90 24.35
N ILE A 361 8.91 -19.87 23.98
CA ILE A 361 7.77 -19.96 23.05
C ILE A 361 8.02 -18.98 21.92
N ASP A 362 8.06 -19.43 20.69
CA ASP A 362 8.10 -18.57 19.52
C ASP A 362 6.67 -18.42 18.98
N PHE A 363 6.24 -17.19 18.74
CA PHE A 363 4.83 -16.82 18.57
C PHE A 363 4.61 -15.99 17.31
N ASP A 364 3.51 -16.29 16.61
CA ASP A 364 3.07 -15.58 15.41
C ASP A 364 1.55 -15.60 15.27
N LEU A 365 0.99 -14.58 14.61
CA LEU A 365 -0.44 -14.38 14.37
C LEU A 365 -0.77 -14.28 12.89
N GLU A 366 -1.89 -14.93 12.49
CA GLU A 366 -2.44 -14.74 11.15
C GLU A 366 -3.77 -13.99 11.19
N THR A 367 -3.92 -13.05 10.25
CA THR A 367 -5.13 -12.22 10.14
C THR A 367 -5.77 -12.33 8.76
N SER A 368 -7.10 -12.25 8.74
CA SER A 368 -7.89 -12.15 7.51
C SER A 368 -7.74 -10.76 6.84
N ALA A 369 -8.28 -10.63 5.65
CA ALA A 369 -8.34 -9.34 4.93
C ALA A 369 -9.12 -8.25 5.70
N ASP A 370 -10.04 -8.65 6.59
CA ASP A 370 -10.79 -7.77 7.49
C ASP A 370 -10.05 -7.44 8.78
N GLU A 371 -8.74 -7.77 8.86
CA GLU A 371 -7.87 -7.57 10.02
C GLU A 371 -8.36 -8.32 11.29
N ARG A 372 -9.09 -9.45 11.12
CA ARG A 372 -9.48 -10.34 12.21
C ARG A 372 -8.45 -11.43 12.40
N ILE A 373 -8.02 -11.65 13.64
CA ILE A 373 -7.07 -12.72 13.96
C ILE A 373 -7.83 -14.05 13.90
N TYR A 374 -7.43 -14.94 13.00
CA TYR A 374 -8.05 -16.27 12.86
C TYR A 374 -7.14 -17.40 13.31
N LEU A 375 -5.84 -17.12 13.55
CA LEU A 375 -4.88 -18.12 14.00
C LEU A 375 -3.84 -17.50 14.94
N TRP A 376 -3.59 -18.21 16.03
CA TRP A 376 -2.53 -17.99 17.02
C TRP A 376 -1.62 -19.21 16.99
N GLY A 377 -0.35 -19.04 16.58
CA GLY A 377 0.62 -20.12 16.46
C GLY A 377 1.75 -20.01 17.49
N PHE A 378 2.11 -21.13 18.06
CA PHE A 378 3.13 -21.23 19.10
C PHE A 378 4.07 -22.40 18.80
N TRP A 379 5.38 -22.15 18.79
CA TRP A 379 6.40 -23.17 18.82
C TRP A 379 6.99 -23.19 20.23
N ILE A 380 6.75 -24.27 20.97
CA ILE A 380 7.09 -24.40 22.38
C ILE A 380 8.35 -25.23 22.52
N THR A 381 9.36 -24.69 23.19
CA THR A 381 10.65 -25.38 23.44
C THR A 381 10.88 -25.46 24.95
N ASP A 382 11.01 -26.68 25.46
CA ASP A 382 11.57 -26.96 26.79
C ASP A 382 13.11 -27.00 26.63
N THR A 383 13.79 -26.01 27.20
CA THR A 383 15.25 -25.86 26.98
C THR A 383 16.06 -26.90 27.77
N ALA A 384 15.50 -27.49 28.83
CA ALA A 384 16.17 -28.51 29.62
C ALA A 384 16.17 -29.88 28.91
N THR A 385 15.09 -30.22 28.21
CA THR A 385 14.94 -31.51 27.50
C THR A 385 15.24 -31.41 26.02
N GLY A 386 15.21 -30.20 25.44
CA GLY A 386 15.30 -29.97 24.00
C GLY A 386 14.03 -30.39 23.24
N GLN A 387 12.96 -30.78 23.94
CA GLN A 387 11.70 -31.11 23.29
C GLN A 387 11.00 -29.86 22.77
N ALA A 388 10.50 -29.94 21.55
CA ALA A 388 9.76 -28.84 20.94
C ALA A 388 8.51 -29.35 20.22
N ALA A 389 7.45 -28.55 20.24
CA ALA A 389 6.17 -28.88 19.62
C ALA A 389 5.45 -27.62 19.12
N TYR A 390 4.74 -27.77 17.99
CA TYR A 390 3.82 -26.76 17.49
C TYR A 390 2.46 -26.90 18.17
N HIS A 391 1.88 -25.78 18.56
CA HIS A 391 0.50 -25.68 18.99
C HIS A 391 -0.16 -24.48 18.32
N HIS A 392 -1.43 -24.61 17.98
CA HIS A 392 -2.20 -23.49 17.44
C HIS A 392 -3.62 -23.45 17.99
N VAL A 393 -4.17 -22.24 18.01
CA VAL A 393 -5.60 -22.00 18.25
C VAL A 393 -6.11 -21.24 17.02
N SER A 394 -7.04 -21.82 16.29
CA SER A 394 -7.49 -21.27 15.01
C SER A 394 -8.98 -21.48 14.77
N ASP A 395 -9.57 -20.60 13.98
CA ASP A 395 -10.94 -20.72 13.52
C ASP A 395 -11.03 -20.38 12.02
N PHE A 396 -11.43 -21.34 11.20
CA PHE A 396 -11.59 -21.21 9.76
C PHE A 396 -13.04 -20.92 9.38
N ARG A 397 -13.61 -19.88 9.98
CA ARG A 397 -14.92 -19.28 9.64
C ARG A 397 -14.76 -17.79 9.41
N ARG A 398 -15.76 -17.13 8.83
CA ARG A 398 -15.79 -15.66 8.82
C ARG A 398 -15.98 -15.17 10.26
N LEU A 399 -14.99 -14.44 10.76
CA LEU A 399 -14.98 -13.95 12.13
C LEU A 399 -15.66 -12.58 12.21
N ASP A 400 -16.50 -12.42 13.21
CA ASP A 400 -16.94 -11.14 13.72
C ASP A 400 -16.15 -10.76 15.00
N SER A 401 -16.55 -9.69 15.66
CA SER A 401 -15.87 -9.21 16.86
C SER A 401 -15.94 -10.20 18.03
N ASP A 402 -17.07 -10.89 18.19
CA ASP A 402 -17.32 -11.79 19.32
C ASP A 402 -16.59 -13.12 19.14
N THR A 403 -16.57 -13.64 17.91
CA THR A 403 -15.84 -14.88 17.57
C THR A 403 -14.33 -14.68 17.60
N GLU A 404 -13.81 -13.52 17.14
CA GLU A 404 -12.40 -13.15 17.30
C GLU A 404 -12.03 -13.06 18.80
N LEU A 405 -12.87 -12.43 19.61
CA LEU A 405 -12.66 -12.35 21.06
C LEU A 405 -12.62 -13.74 21.71
N ALA A 406 -13.56 -14.61 21.38
CA ALA A 406 -13.61 -15.97 21.92
C ALA A 406 -12.35 -16.77 21.56
N LEU A 407 -11.85 -16.62 20.33
CA LEU A 407 -10.61 -17.25 19.88
C LEU A 407 -9.40 -16.73 20.67
N ALA A 408 -9.30 -15.42 20.86
CA ALA A 408 -8.22 -14.79 21.63
C ALA A 408 -8.24 -15.22 23.10
N ILE A 409 -9.42 -15.30 23.73
CA ILE A 409 -9.57 -15.80 25.10
C ILE A 409 -9.08 -17.25 25.21
N ASN A 410 -9.44 -18.10 24.25
CA ASN A 410 -8.98 -19.48 24.22
C ASN A 410 -7.46 -19.58 24.10
N ALA A 411 -6.86 -18.85 23.14
CA ALA A 411 -5.41 -18.85 22.94
C ALA A 411 -4.64 -18.35 24.17
N LEU A 412 -5.06 -17.24 24.75
CA LEU A 412 -4.39 -16.66 25.93
C LEU A 412 -4.64 -17.47 27.22
N THR A 413 -5.79 -18.12 27.35
CA THR A 413 -6.05 -19.04 28.46
C THR A 413 -5.11 -20.23 28.36
N TRP A 414 -5.00 -20.84 27.18
CA TRP A 414 -4.05 -21.90 26.94
C TRP A 414 -2.61 -21.47 27.22
N LEU A 415 -2.18 -20.31 26.72
CA LEU A 415 -0.83 -19.78 26.97
C LEU A 415 -0.57 -19.62 28.47
N ARG A 416 -1.52 -19.04 29.22
CA ARG A 416 -1.42 -18.86 30.67
C ARG A 416 -1.30 -20.18 31.41
N GLU A 417 -2.08 -21.18 31.03
CA GLU A 417 -2.01 -22.53 31.60
C GLU A 417 -0.69 -23.22 31.27
N ARG A 418 -0.20 -23.05 30.01
CA ARG A 418 1.07 -23.64 29.58
C ARG A 418 2.28 -23.05 30.28
N VAL A 419 2.28 -21.75 30.50
CA VAL A 419 3.33 -21.05 31.25
C VAL A 419 3.24 -21.42 32.76
N GLY A 420 2.04 -21.42 33.33
CA GLY A 420 1.83 -21.73 34.74
C GLY A 420 2.65 -20.84 35.65
N THR A 421 3.53 -21.46 36.48
CA THR A 421 4.48 -20.77 37.36
C THR A 421 5.93 -20.86 36.90
N GLN A 422 6.17 -21.36 35.68
CA GLN A 422 7.51 -21.49 35.11
C GLN A 422 8.03 -20.14 34.65
N ASP A 423 9.35 -19.98 34.73
CA ASP A 423 10.01 -18.88 34.02
C ASP A 423 9.94 -19.15 32.51
N ALA A 424 9.30 -18.24 31.79
CA ALA A 424 9.00 -18.39 30.38
C ALA A 424 9.23 -17.08 29.62
N LEU A 425 9.70 -17.19 28.38
CA LEU A 425 9.83 -16.08 27.45
C LEU A 425 9.08 -16.40 26.15
N VAL A 426 8.44 -15.38 25.59
CA VAL A 426 7.77 -15.46 24.30
C VAL A 426 8.52 -14.60 23.30
N PHE A 427 9.05 -15.23 22.26
CA PHE A 427 9.78 -14.56 21.17
C PHE A 427 8.86 -14.36 19.97
N HIS A 428 8.94 -13.18 19.38
CA HIS A 428 8.19 -12.83 18.18
C HIS A 428 9.05 -11.97 17.24
N TYR A 429 8.56 -11.72 16.04
CA TYR A 429 9.32 -10.97 15.04
C TYR A 429 8.55 -9.75 14.55
N SER A 430 8.81 -8.61 15.11
CA SER A 430 8.20 -7.29 14.94
C SER A 430 7.15 -6.94 16.00
N GLY A 431 6.68 -5.68 16.00
CA GLY A 431 5.69 -5.22 16.98
C GLY A 431 4.25 -5.68 16.71
N TYR A 432 4.00 -6.39 15.59
CA TYR A 432 2.65 -6.68 15.12
C TYR A 432 1.81 -7.49 16.12
N GLU A 433 2.37 -8.53 16.72
CA GLU A 433 1.69 -9.41 17.67
C GLU A 433 1.25 -8.64 18.92
N ARG A 434 2.14 -7.79 19.44
CA ARG A 434 1.83 -6.92 20.59
C ARG A 434 0.77 -5.89 20.24
N ASP A 435 0.87 -5.24 19.08
CA ASP A 435 -0.09 -4.25 18.61
C ASP A 435 -1.50 -4.85 18.48
N GLN A 436 -1.60 -6.09 17.97
CA GLN A 436 -2.86 -6.81 17.85
C GLN A 436 -3.45 -7.19 19.21
N LEU A 437 -2.62 -7.66 20.14
CA LEU A 437 -3.05 -7.97 21.50
C LEU A 437 -3.58 -6.71 22.22
N GLU A 438 -2.88 -5.59 22.11
CA GLU A 438 -3.32 -4.31 22.66
C GLU A 438 -4.60 -3.78 21.97
N ARG A 439 -4.76 -4.03 20.67
CA ARG A 439 -5.99 -3.69 19.92
C ARG A 439 -7.19 -4.43 20.52
N LEU A 440 -7.06 -5.74 20.74
CA LEU A 440 -8.12 -6.57 21.34
C LEU A 440 -8.45 -6.14 22.76
N ALA A 441 -7.44 -5.88 23.59
CA ALA A 441 -7.64 -5.46 24.99
C ALA A 441 -8.31 -4.07 25.08
N ARG A 442 -8.03 -3.17 24.13
CA ARG A 442 -8.71 -1.87 24.04
C ARG A 442 -10.16 -1.98 23.58
N ALA A 443 -10.43 -2.91 22.66
CA ALA A 443 -11.78 -3.14 22.13
C ALA A 443 -12.68 -3.89 23.12
N HIS A 444 -12.09 -4.80 23.90
CA HIS A 444 -12.81 -5.69 24.80
C HIS A 444 -12.17 -5.71 26.18
N ARG A 445 -12.95 -5.34 27.21
CA ARG A 445 -12.51 -5.45 28.60
C ARG A 445 -12.71 -6.88 29.10
N HIS A 446 -11.62 -7.67 29.12
CA HIS A 446 -11.66 -9.05 29.58
C HIS A 446 -10.39 -9.39 30.37
N PRO A 447 -10.50 -10.04 31.56
CA PRO A 447 -9.35 -10.29 32.45
C PRO A 447 -8.20 -11.08 31.78
N VAL A 448 -8.51 -11.98 30.86
CA VAL A 448 -7.50 -12.76 30.12
C VAL A 448 -6.73 -11.90 29.12
N LEU A 449 -7.40 -10.93 28.47
CA LEU A 449 -6.71 -9.98 27.57
C LEU A 449 -5.82 -9.02 28.37
N GLU A 450 -6.31 -8.52 29.51
CA GLU A 450 -5.53 -7.67 30.42
C GLU A 450 -4.28 -8.41 30.92
N TRP A 451 -4.43 -9.67 31.35
CA TRP A 451 -3.30 -10.54 31.68
C TRP A 451 -2.35 -10.69 30.49
N GLY A 452 -2.86 -10.93 29.29
CA GLY A 452 -2.04 -11.09 28.09
C GLY A 452 -1.18 -9.88 27.79
N VAL A 453 -1.74 -8.66 27.91
CA VAL A 453 -0.99 -7.40 27.73
C VAL A 453 0.08 -7.21 28.82
N GLU A 454 -0.25 -7.48 30.09
CA GLU A 454 0.72 -7.42 31.18
C GLU A 454 1.84 -8.44 30.99
N PHE A 455 1.50 -9.68 30.67
CA PHE A 455 2.46 -10.75 30.40
C PHE A 455 3.36 -10.41 29.20
N ALA A 456 2.78 -9.88 28.11
CA ALA A 456 3.54 -9.48 26.94
C ALA A 456 4.53 -8.34 27.22
N ARG A 457 4.20 -7.41 28.13
CA ARG A 457 5.12 -6.32 28.49
C ARG A 457 6.40 -6.85 29.15
N ASP A 458 6.28 -7.87 29.99
CA ASP A 458 7.38 -8.33 30.85
C ASP A 458 8.11 -9.57 30.28
N HIS A 459 7.46 -10.36 29.42
CA HIS A 459 7.95 -11.66 28.93
C HIS A 459 8.08 -11.78 27.39
N PHE A 460 7.57 -10.81 26.61
CA PHE A 460 7.71 -10.86 25.16
C PHE A 460 9.02 -10.20 24.72
N VAL A 461 9.73 -10.89 23.83
CA VAL A 461 11.01 -10.48 23.26
C VAL A 461 10.87 -10.32 21.75
N ASP A 462 10.88 -9.09 21.26
CA ASP A 462 10.89 -8.79 19.82
C ASP A 462 12.31 -8.96 19.25
N LEU A 463 12.49 -9.91 18.35
CA LEU A 463 13.77 -10.16 17.71
C LEU A 463 14.14 -9.13 16.63
N PHE A 464 13.16 -8.43 16.07
CA PHE A 464 13.42 -7.47 14.99
C PHE A 464 14.33 -6.30 15.39
N PRO A 465 14.16 -5.63 16.54
CA PRO A 465 15.09 -4.60 17.02
C PRO A 465 16.52 -5.12 17.21
N VAL A 466 16.67 -6.34 17.69
CA VAL A 466 17.98 -6.99 17.86
C VAL A 466 18.64 -7.19 16.49
N VAL A 467 17.91 -7.79 15.55
CA VAL A 467 18.40 -7.97 14.19
C VAL A 467 18.77 -6.64 13.55
N ARG A 468 17.92 -5.62 13.67
CA ARG A 468 18.16 -4.28 13.10
C ARG A 468 19.40 -3.58 13.67
N ARG A 469 19.71 -3.85 14.93
CA ARG A 469 20.92 -3.31 15.57
C ARG A 469 22.20 -3.94 15.02
N HIS A 470 22.17 -5.25 14.77
CA HIS A 470 23.38 -6.02 14.47
C HIS A 470 23.57 -6.35 12.99
N PHE A 471 22.56 -6.11 12.14
CA PHE A 471 22.61 -6.51 10.73
C PHE A 471 22.09 -5.42 9.79
N PHE A 472 22.64 -5.45 8.58
CA PHE A 472 22.12 -4.72 7.43
C PHE A 472 21.74 -5.73 6.33
N GLY A 473 20.49 -5.67 5.86
CA GLY A 473 19.99 -6.56 4.81
C GLY A 473 19.79 -5.84 3.48
N THR A 474 20.26 -6.44 2.38
CA THR A 474 20.07 -5.91 1.03
C THR A 474 18.60 -5.89 0.64
N ASP A 475 17.85 -6.93 1.03
CA ASP A 475 16.40 -7.08 0.79
C ASP A 475 15.54 -6.65 2.00
N GLY A 476 16.16 -5.98 2.98
CA GLY A 476 15.56 -5.63 4.26
C GLY A 476 15.83 -6.69 5.33
N LEU A 477 15.15 -6.53 6.48
CA LEU A 477 15.37 -7.36 7.66
C LEU A 477 14.08 -8.08 8.12
N GLY A 478 13.13 -8.34 7.21
CA GLY A 478 11.96 -9.16 7.54
C GLY A 478 12.35 -10.60 7.87
N LEU A 479 11.51 -11.30 8.66
CA LEU A 479 11.77 -12.67 9.12
C LEU A 479 12.26 -13.59 7.99
N LYS A 480 11.58 -13.56 6.83
CA LYS A 480 11.94 -14.43 5.70
C LYS A 480 13.34 -14.18 5.15
N VAL A 481 13.74 -12.92 5.10
CA VAL A 481 15.11 -12.56 4.64
C VAL A 481 16.14 -13.02 5.66
N VAL A 482 15.92 -12.73 6.94
CA VAL A 482 16.90 -13.03 8.01
C VAL A 482 16.97 -14.53 8.28
N ALA A 483 15.85 -15.23 8.33
CA ALA A 483 15.83 -16.66 8.55
C ALA A 483 16.49 -17.42 7.39
N SER A 484 16.22 -17.03 6.12
CA SER A 484 16.84 -17.71 4.98
C SER A 484 18.32 -17.34 4.78
N ALA A 485 18.69 -16.05 4.89
CA ALA A 485 20.05 -15.59 4.60
C ALA A 485 21.02 -15.76 5.78
N GLY A 486 20.50 -15.68 7.02
CA GLY A 486 21.29 -15.78 8.25
C GLY A 486 21.21 -17.16 8.88
N ALA A 487 20.02 -17.64 9.19
CA ALA A 487 19.79 -18.88 9.93
C ALA A 487 19.64 -20.14 9.04
N GLY A 488 19.64 -20.00 7.72
CA GLY A 488 19.55 -21.14 6.78
C GLY A 488 18.19 -21.83 6.76
N PHE A 489 17.12 -21.14 7.20
CA PHE A 489 15.76 -21.69 7.21
C PHE A 489 15.11 -21.64 5.82
N ALA A 490 14.35 -22.66 5.49
CA ALA A 490 13.54 -22.74 4.27
C ALA A 490 12.09 -23.11 4.60
N TRP A 491 11.16 -22.33 4.05
CA TRP A 491 9.73 -22.62 4.15
C TRP A 491 9.35 -23.80 3.27
N ARG A 492 8.36 -24.59 3.71
CA ARG A 492 7.76 -25.66 2.90
C ARG A 492 7.04 -25.12 1.66
N ASP A 493 6.38 -23.98 1.81
CA ASP A 493 5.69 -23.31 0.71
C ASP A 493 6.69 -22.60 -0.22
N ALA A 494 6.45 -22.70 -1.53
CA ALA A 494 7.29 -22.06 -2.55
C ALA A 494 7.12 -20.53 -2.62
N ASP A 495 5.96 -20.01 -2.16
CA ASP A 495 5.65 -18.57 -2.14
C ASP A 495 5.08 -18.16 -0.76
N PRO A 496 5.88 -18.25 0.31
CA PRO A 496 5.44 -17.93 1.65
C PRO A 496 5.22 -16.41 1.80
N GLY A 497 3.99 -15.95 2.11
CA GLY A 497 3.70 -14.53 2.25
C GLY A 497 2.38 -14.25 2.96
N GLY A 498 2.33 -13.24 3.83
CA GLY A 498 1.12 -12.88 4.58
C GLY A 498 -0.08 -12.55 3.67
N LEU A 499 0.14 -11.94 2.50
CA LEU A 499 -0.94 -11.72 1.52
C LEU A 499 -1.48 -13.04 0.93
N ASN A 500 -0.63 -14.05 0.80
CA ASN A 500 -1.03 -15.38 0.35
C ASN A 500 -1.79 -16.12 1.47
N SER A 501 -1.34 -15.99 2.73
CA SER A 501 -2.03 -16.52 3.90
C SER A 501 -3.48 -16.03 3.97
N MET A 502 -3.72 -14.73 3.77
CA MET A 502 -5.07 -14.17 3.71
C MET A 502 -5.93 -14.83 2.61
N ARG A 503 -5.36 -15.05 1.43
CA ARG A 503 -6.08 -15.72 0.33
C ARG A 503 -6.34 -17.19 0.63
N TRP A 504 -5.37 -17.91 1.21
CA TRP A 504 -5.58 -19.31 1.61
C TRP A 504 -6.62 -19.43 2.73
N PHE A 505 -6.69 -18.43 3.62
CA PHE A 505 -7.78 -18.34 4.59
C PHE A 505 -9.14 -18.19 3.90
N ASP A 506 -9.25 -17.31 2.91
CA ASP A 506 -10.48 -17.17 2.12
C ASP A 506 -10.86 -18.50 1.42
N ASP A 507 -9.88 -19.18 0.82
CA ASP A 507 -10.08 -20.50 0.20
C ASP A 507 -10.47 -21.57 1.25
N ALA A 508 -9.93 -21.49 2.48
CA ALA A 508 -10.23 -22.39 3.58
C ALA A 508 -11.65 -22.21 4.15
N VAL A 509 -12.21 -21.01 4.02
CA VAL A 509 -13.57 -20.66 4.49
C VAL A 509 -14.59 -20.88 3.38
N ASP A 510 -14.37 -20.29 2.19
CA ASP A 510 -15.35 -20.14 1.13
C ASP A 510 -15.01 -20.97 -0.13
N GLY A 511 -13.97 -21.81 -0.08
CA GLY A 511 -13.54 -22.63 -1.21
C GLY A 511 -14.69 -23.50 -1.76
N ALA A 512 -14.75 -23.62 -3.09
CA ALA A 512 -15.86 -24.25 -3.81
C ALA A 512 -16.07 -25.73 -3.50
N SER A 513 -15.03 -26.45 -3.04
CA SER A 513 -15.11 -27.87 -2.65
C SER A 513 -14.53 -28.11 -1.26
N ALA A 514 -14.91 -29.23 -0.63
CA ALA A 514 -14.32 -29.63 0.66
C ALA A 514 -12.82 -29.84 0.54
N ASP A 515 -12.34 -30.49 -0.52
CA ASP A 515 -10.92 -30.75 -0.74
C ASP A 515 -10.11 -29.45 -0.87
N LEU A 516 -10.67 -28.43 -1.55
CA LEU A 516 -10.02 -27.11 -1.65
C LEU A 516 -9.94 -26.44 -0.27
N ARG A 517 -11.04 -26.48 0.50
CA ARG A 517 -11.07 -25.90 1.85
C ARG A 517 -10.08 -26.58 2.79
N ASP A 518 -10.05 -27.92 2.81
CA ASP A 518 -9.18 -28.71 3.68
C ASP A 518 -7.70 -28.54 3.28
N GLY A 519 -7.41 -28.55 1.97
CA GLY A 519 -6.06 -28.27 1.47
C GLY A 519 -5.57 -26.87 1.84
N ALA A 520 -6.43 -25.87 1.76
CA ALA A 520 -6.11 -24.50 2.14
C ALA A 520 -5.88 -24.34 3.66
N ARG A 521 -6.68 -25.03 4.50
CA ARG A 521 -6.46 -25.08 5.96
C ARG A 521 -5.11 -25.68 6.33
N ILE A 522 -4.76 -26.80 5.74
CA ILE A 522 -3.46 -27.44 5.95
C ILE A 522 -2.34 -26.47 5.57
N ARG A 523 -2.43 -25.83 4.41
CA ARG A 523 -1.44 -24.89 3.91
C ARG A 523 -1.23 -23.70 4.84
N VAL A 524 -2.31 -23.13 5.39
CA VAL A 524 -2.25 -22.03 6.38
C VAL A 524 -1.56 -22.49 7.65
N LEU A 525 -1.91 -23.66 8.17
CA LEU A 525 -1.32 -24.21 9.39
C LEU A 525 0.17 -24.51 9.21
N GLU A 526 0.57 -25.10 8.09
CA GLU A 526 1.96 -25.37 7.74
C GLU A 526 2.77 -24.06 7.58
N TYR A 527 2.16 -23.05 6.99
CA TYR A 527 2.79 -21.75 6.82
C TYR A 527 3.06 -21.07 8.17
N ASN A 528 2.08 -21.03 9.07
CA ASN A 528 2.24 -20.45 10.40
C ASN A 528 3.22 -21.28 11.26
N GLU A 529 3.18 -22.62 11.17
CA GLU A 529 4.19 -23.47 11.82
C GLU A 529 5.61 -23.12 11.33
N ASP A 530 5.79 -22.88 10.03
CA ASP A 530 7.08 -22.49 9.48
C ASP A 530 7.52 -21.11 9.97
N ASP A 531 6.60 -20.12 10.12
CA ASP A 531 6.92 -18.79 10.61
C ASP A 531 7.38 -18.82 12.09
N VAL A 532 6.72 -19.58 12.97
CA VAL A 532 7.17 -19.73 14.36
C VAL A 532 8.47 -20.55 14.47
N ARG A 533 8.68 -21.54 13.62
CA ARG A 533 9.95 -22.30 13.54
C ARG A 533 11.08 -21.42 13.00
N ALA A 534 10.81 -20.56 12.02
CA ALA A 534 11.77 -19.60 11.51
C ALA A 534 12.20 -18.61 12.61
N THR A 535 11.26 -18.15 13.44
CA THR A 535 11.53 -17.29 14.60
C THR A 535 12.45 -18.02 15.60
N CYS A 536 12.16 -19.28 15.94
CA CYS A 536 12.99 -20.14 16.77
C CYS A 536 14.40 -20.30 16.18
N GLN A 537 14.49 -20.57 14.87
CA GLN A 537 15.77 -20.75 14.20
C GLN A 537 16.61 -19.45 14.20
N VAL A 538 15.97 -18.30 13.94
CA VAL A 538 16.64 -16.98 14.02
C VAL A 538 17.14 -16.71 15.43
N ARG A 539 16.34 -16.94 16.46
CA ARG A 539 16.73 -16.81 17.87
C ARG A 539 17.96 -17.67 18.20
N SER A 540 17.93 -18.94 17.80
CA SER A 540 19.02 -19.88 18.03
C SER A 540 20.29 -19.47 17.28
N TRP A 541 20.14 -19.04 16.02
CA TRP A 541 21.24 -18.51 15.21
C TRP A 541 21.86 -17.26 15.83
N LEU A 542 21.07 -16.29 16.28
CA LEU A 542 21.57 -15.07 16.92
C LEU A 542 22.43 -15.40 18.16
N ARG A 543 22.01 -16.36 18.98
CA ARG A 543 22.76 -16.81 20.17
C ARG A 543 24.05 -17.56 19.82
N SER A 544 24.11 -18.18 18.65
CA SER A 544 25.28 -18.95 18.23
C SER A 544 26.40 -18.09 17.63
N LEU A 545 26.13 -16.82 17.38
CA LEU A 545 27.10 -15.93 16.74
C LEU A 545 28.18 -15.52 17.74
N PRO A 546 29.50 -15.62 17.32
CA PRO A 546 30.64 -15.30 18.16
C PRO A 546 30.80 -13.82 18.42
#